data_3f448f6abf199a7099f4773c3bb79dae
#
_entry.id   3f448f6abf199a7099f4773c3bb79dae
#
_cell.length_a   1.000
_cell.length_b   1.000
_cell.length_c   1.000
_cell.angle_alpha   90.00
_cell.angle_beta   90.00
_cell.angle_gamma   90.00
#
_symmetry.space_group_name_H-M   'P 1'
#
loop_
_entity.id
_entity.type
_entity.pdbx_description
1 polymer ?
#
loop_
_entity_poly.entity_id
_entity_poly.type
_entity_poly.pdbx_seq_one_letter_code
_entity_poly.pdbx_strand_id
1 'polypeptide(L)'
;MQFEKTQTFKNLARSFAGESQAGMRYQLIAKQAMQEGYKTLADEIRTIAKNETFHAKRFFETLQEKAGSRENIDIEAGYPFHAGSLEEGLAFAANDETAETELYPEFAETAKKEGFADIAALYKLIAKVEDSHRIIFDYLAGAVKNGTL
;
A
#
# COMPACT_ATOMS: atom_id res chain seq x y z
N MET A 1 -8.06 15.44 23.47
CA MET A 1 -6.70 15.02 23.06
C MET A 1 -6.40 15.61 21.69
N GLN A 2 -5.23 16.20 21.54
CA GLN A 2 -4.82 16.71 20.22
C GLN A 2 -4.51 15.54 19.29
N PHE A 3 -5.07 15.60 18.09
CA PHE A 3 -4.90 14.54 17.10
C PHE A 3 -3.43 14.27 16.78
N GLU A 4 -2.60 15.32 16.66
CA GLU A 4 -1.18 15.21 16.33
C GLU A 4 -0.35 14.49 17.41
N LYS A 5 -0.92 14.25 18.60
CA LYS A 5 -0.26 13.51 19.67
C LYS A 5 -0.70 12.04 19.72
N THR A 6 -1.58 11.61 18.83
CA THR A 6 -2.08 10.25 18.81
C THR A 6 -1.18 9.31 17.99
N GLN A 7 -1.27 8.02 18.27
CA GLN A 7 -0.61 7.01 17.45
C GLN A 7 -1.26 6.91 16.07
N THR A 8 -2.56 7.13 15.99
CA THR A 8 -3.30 7.13 14.71
C THR A 8 -2.75 8.18 13.74
N PHE A 9 -2.39 9.36 14.23
CA PHE A 9 -1.75 10.40 13.42
C PHE A 9 -0.46 9.90 12.76
N LYS A 10 0.40 9.27 13.54
CA LYS A 10 1.66 8.69 13.03
C LYS A 10 1.40 7.54 12.07
N ASN A 11 0.43 6.69 12.38
CA ASN A 11 0.06 5.58 11.53
C ASN A 11 -0.44 6.05 10.16
N LEU A 12 -1.26 7.10 10.13
CA LEU A 12 -1.75 7.67 8.88
C LEU A 12 -0.62 8.24 8.02
N ALA A 13 0.32 8.95 8.63
CA ALA A 13 1.48 9.49 7.91
C ALA A 13 2.34 8.37 7.33
N ARG A 14 2.58 7.32 8.11
CA ARG A 14 3.31 6.13 7.66
C ARG A 14 2.57 5.42 6.52
N SER A 15 1.25 5.30 6.64
CA SER A 15 0.42 4.65 5.62
C SER A 15 0.43 5.43 4.31
N PHE A 16 0.37 6.76 4.38
CA PHE A 16 0.50 7.61 3.20
C PHE A 16 1.84 7.37 2.48
N ALA A 17 2.94 7.35 3.22
CA ALA A 17 4.26 7.09 2.64
C ALA A 17 4.34 5.68 2.04
N GLY A 18 3.80 4.69 2.73
CA GLY A 18 3.76 3.29 2.27
C GLY A 18 3.01 3.14 0.96
N GLU A 19 1.81 3.68 0.89
CA GLU A 19 0.99 3.62 -0.33
C GLU A 19 1.61 4.41 -1.48
N SER A 20 2.20 5.56 -1.19
CA SER A 20 2.84 6.40 -2.22
C SER A 20 4.02 5.70 -2.88
N GLN A 21 4.93 5.11 -2.10
CA GLN A 21 6.07 4.40 -2.65
C GLN A 21 5.65 3.09 -3.33
N ALA A 22 4.63 2.40 -2.79
CA ALA A 22 4.10 1.17 -3.41
C ALA A 22 3.52 1.48 -4.79
N GLY A 23 2.73 2.55 -4.92
CA GLY A 23 2.19 2.97 -6.19
C GLY A 23 3.28 3.21 -7.24
N MET A 24 4.37 3.87 -6.86
CA MET A 24 5.49 4.11 -7.77
C MET A 24 6.22 2.80 -8.11
N ARG A 25 6.52 1.96 -7.11
CA ARG A 25 7.22 0.70 -7.36
C ARG A 25 6.42 -0.21 -8.30
N TYR A 26 5.10 -0.27 -8.13
CA TYR A 26 4.25 -1.09 -9.00
C TYR A 26 4.23 -0.57 -10.43
N GLN A 27 4.27 0.75 -10.63
CA GLN A 27 4.43 1.32 -11.97
C GLN A 27 5.74 0.87 -12.64
N LEU A 28 6.83 0.79 -11.86
CA LEU A 28 8.12 0.32 -12.37
C LEU A 28 8.09 -1.17 -12.70
N ILE A 29 7.41 -1.99 -11.89
CA ILE A 29 7.19 -3.41 -12.20
C ILE A 29 6.37 -3.56 -13.48
N ALA A 30 5.32 -2.76 -13.64
CA ALA A 30 4.50 -2.76 -14.85
C ALA A 30 5.33 -2.38 -16.10
N LYS A 31 6.22 -1.41 -15.97
CA LYS A 31 7.15 -1.03 -17.05
C LYS A 31 8.04 -2.20 -17.45
N GLN A 32 8.60 -2.91 -16.47
CA GLN A 32 9.42 -4.10 -16.72
C GLN A 32 8.60 -5.18 -17.43
N ALA A 33 7.38 -5.44 -16.97
CA ALA A 33 6.48 -6.40 -17.60
C ALA A 33 6.20 -6.06 -19.06
N MET A 34 5.96 -4.78 -19.34
CA MET A 34 5.75 -4.30 -20.71
C MET A 34 6.98 -4.53 -21.58
N GLN A 35 8.17 -4.25 -21.06
CA GLN A 35 9.44 -4.45 -21.77
C GLN A 35 9.69 -5.92 -22.11
N GLU A 36 9.19 -6.84 -21.27
CA GLU A 36 9.32 -8.28 -21.47
C GLU A 36 8.16 -8.87 -22.28
N GLY A 37 7.24 -8.04 -22.77
CA GLY A 37 6.16 -8.48 -23.65
C GLY A 37 4.88 -8.92 -22.95
N TYR A 38 4.75 -8.71 -21.63
CA TYR A 38 3.57 -9.09 -20.86
C TYR A 38 2.61 -7.90 -20.71
N LYS A 39 1.96 -7.53 -21.81
CA LYS A 39 1.09 -6.34 -21.83
C LYS A 39 -0.10 -6.44 -20.88
N THR A 40 -0.80 -7.57 -20.86
CA THR A 40 -1.97 -7.77 -20.00
C THR A 40 -1.58 -7.73 -18.53
N LEU A 41 -0.46 -8.36 -18.18
CA LEU A 41 0.10 -8.32 -16.84
C LEU A 41 0.45 -6.90 -16.43
N ALA A 42 1.09 -6.15 -17.34
CA ALA A 42 1.43 -4.74 -17.08
C ALA A 42 0.18 -3.89 -16.80
N ASP A 43 -0.89 -4.08 -17.56
CA ASP A 43 -2.14 -3.37 -17.37
C ASP A 43 -2.77 -3.68 -16.01
N GLU A 44 -2.74 -4.94 -15.59
CA GLU A 44 -3.25 -5.38 -14.29
C GLU A 44 -2.47 -4.71 -13.15
N ILE A 45 -1.15 -4.71 -13.25
CA ILE A 45 -0.29 -4.09 -12.23
C ILE A 45 -0.52 -2.58 -12.15
N ARG A 46 -0.71 -1.91 -13.30
CA ARG A 46 -1.04 -0.47 -13.33
C ARG A 46 -2.35 -0.17 -12.62
N THR A 47 -3.34 -1.04 -12.74
CA THR A 47 -4.61 -0.89 -12.04
C THR A 47 -4.39 -0.95 -10.53
N ILE A 48 -3.57 -1.88 -10.06
CA ILE A 48 -3.21 -1.98 -8.64
C ILE A 48 -2.45 -0.72 -8.21
N ALA A 49 -1.49 -0.24 -9.01
CA ALA A 49 -0.75 0.99 -8.72
C ALA A 49 -1.67 2.20 -8.54
N LYS A 50 -2.72 2.31 -9.35
CA LYS A 50 -3.73 3.37 -9.21
C LYS A 50 -4.49 3.25 -7.89
N ASN A 51 -4.82 2.04 -7.47
CA ASN A 51 -5.47 1.81 -6.18
C ASN A 51 -4.59 2.28 -5.03
N GLU A 52 -3.28 1.98 -5.08
CA GLU A 52 -2.33 2.44 -4.06
C GLU A 52 -2.26 3.97 -4.00
N THR A 53 -2.22 4.62 -5.15
CA THR A 53 -2.23 6.09 -5.22
C THR A 53 -3.53 6.67 -4.66
N PHE A 54 -4.67 6.03 -4.92
CA PHE A 54 -5.95 6.43 -4.35
C PHE A 54 -5.95 6.29 -2.83
N HIS A 55 -5.41 5.19 -2.29
CA HIS A 55 -5.29 4.99 -0.85
C HIS A 55 -4.40 6.05 -0.22
N ALA A 56 -3.26 6.36 -0.84
CA ALA A 56 -2.36 7.42 -0.38
C ALA A 56 -3.10 8.76 -0.29
N LYS A 57 -3.89 9.09 -1.30
CA LYS A 57 -4.71 10.30 -1.31
C LYS A 57 -5.69 10.32 -0.14
N ARG A 58 -6.37 9.20 0.12
CA ARG A 58 -7.34 9.10 1.22
C ARG A 58 -6.66 9.32 2.58
N PHE A 59 -5.49 8.73 2.80
CA PHE A 59 -4.74 8.94 4.03
C PHE A 59 -4.29 10.38 4.20
N PHE A 60 -3.80 10.99 3.13
CA PHE A 60 -3.37 12.39 3.15
C PHE A 60 -4.54 13.34 3.45
N GLU A 61 -5.67 13.15 2.78
CA GLU A 61 -6.87 13.95 3.02
C GLU A 61 -7.37 13.82 4.46
N THR A 62 -7.32 12.61 5.03
CA THR A 62 -7.70 12.38 6.42
C THR A 62 -6.79 13.13 7.38
N LEU A 63 -5.47 13.13 7.12
CA LEU A 63 -4.52 13.92 7.88
C LEU A 63 -4.84 15.42 7.81
N GLN A 64 -5.13 15.94 6.62
CA GLN A 64 -5.45 17.35 6.44
C GLN A 64 -6.74 17.76 7.15
N GLU A 65 -7.74 16.91 7.15
CA GLU A 65 -9.03 17.18 7.78
C GLU A 65 -8.93 17.27 9.30
N LYS A 66 -8.11 16.42 9.91
CA LYS A 66 -8.06 16.24 11.36
C LYS A 66 -6.90 16.97 12.04
N ALA A 67 -5.83 17.26 11.32
CA ALA A 67 -4.67 17.93 11.90
C ALA A 67 -4.85 19.44 11.95
N GLY A 68 -4.56 20.03 13.10
CA GLY A 68 -4.56 21.49 13.27
C GLY A 68 -3.25 22.14 12.84
N SER A 69 -2.17 21.35 12.78
CA SER A 69 -0.84 21.81 12.39
C SER A 69 -0.55 21.50 10.92
N ARG A 70 0.32 22.31 10.31
CA ARG A 70 0.86 22.09 8.95
C ARG A 70 2.35 21.77 8.98
N GLU A 71 2.87 21.44 10.15
CA GLU A 71 4.28 21.09 10.30
C GLU A 71 4.58 19.73 9.69
N ASN A 72 5.86 19.50 9.40
CA ASN A 72 6.31 18.19 8.90
C ASN A 72 6.04 17.11 9.94
N ILE A 73 5.73 15.92 9.46
CA ILE A 73 5.52 14.75 10.29
C ILE A 73 6.69 13.81 10.05
N ASP A 74 7.48 13.55 11.09
CA ASP A 74 8.58 12.61 11.00
C ASP A 74 8.03 11.18 11.13
N ILE A 75 8.43 10.32 10.20
CA ILE A 75 8.05 8.92 10.21
C ILE A 75 9.30 8.04 10.12
N GLU A 76 9.20 6.84 10.65
CA GLU A 76 10.23 5.81 10.52
C GLU A 76 9.56 4.56 9.95
N ALA A 77 10.07 4.09 8.80
CA ALA A 77 9.55 2.90 8.13
C ALA A 77 10.59 2.35 7.16
N GLY A 78 10.56 1.03 6.95
CA GLY A 78 11.39 0.36 5.95
C GLY A 78 10.56 -0.03 4.76
N TYR A 79 11.07 0.22 3.56
CA TYR A 79 10.44 -0.19 2.30
C TYR A 79 11.48 -0.86 1.41
N PRO A 80 11.06 -1.80 0.52
CA PRO A 80 11.99 -2.48 -0.36
C PRO A 80 12.50 -1.59 -1.48
N PHE A 81 13.82 -1.63 -1.71
CA PHE A 81 14.52 -0.94 -2.79
C PHE A 81 15.41 -1.95 -3.49
N HIS A 82 14.81 -2.86 -4.23
CA HIS A 82 15.58 -3.88 -4.92
C HIS A 82 15.27 -3.83 -6.41
N ALA A 83 16.23 -4.27 -7.19
CA ALA A 83 16.08 -4.54 -8.60
C ALA A 83 16.28 -6.04 -8.82
N GLY A 84 15.55 -6.62 -9.72
CA GLY A 84 15.64 -8.05 -9.99
C GLY A 84 14.77 -8.45 -11.18
N SER A 85 14.51 -9.74 -11.30
CA SER A 85 13.64 -10.26 -12.33
C SER A 85 12.19 -9.84 -12.10
N LEU A 86 11.37 -9.94 -13.13
CA LEU A 86 9.93 -9.69 -13.01
C LEU A 86 9.29 -10.61 -11.96
N GLU A 87 9.68 -11.89 -11.95
CA GLU A 87 9.21 -12.86 -10.94
C GLU A 87 9.52 -12.39 -9.52
N GLU A 88 10.76 -11.95 -9.27
CA GLU A 88 11.17 -11.45 -7.97
C GLU A 88 10.38 -10.21 -7.59
N GLY A 89 10.21 -9.26 -8.51
CA GLY A 89 9.43 -8.05 -8.27
C GLY A 89 7.99 -8.35 -7.86
N LEU A 90 7.36 -9.28 -8.55
CA LEU A 90 5.99 -9.71 -8.23
C LEU A 90 5.91 -10.40 -6.87
N ALA A 91 6.89 -11.24 -6.54
CA ALA A 91 6.94 -11.92 -5.24
C ALA A 91 7.12 -10.92 -4.09
N PHE A 92 7.98 -9.92 -4.27
CA PHE A 92 8.16 -8.85 -3.28
C PHE A 92 6.89 -8.01 -3.11
N ALA A 93 6.19 -7.72 -4.21
CA ALA A 93 4.92 -7.02 -4.15
C ALA A 93 3.88 -7.81 -3.34
N ALA A 94 3.79 -9.11 -3.55
CA ALA A 94 2.91 -9.98 -2.78
C ALA A 94 3.24 -9.96 -1.28
N ASN A 95 4.52 -9.97 -0.94
CA ASN A 95 4.97 -9.90 0.46
C ASN A 95 4.59 -8.55 1.09
N ASP A 96 4.71 -7.46 0.36
CA ASP A 96 4.33 -6.12 0.86
C ASP A 96 2.83 -6.04 1.15
N GLU A 97 2.01 -6.59 0.25
CA GLU A 97 0.56 -6.63 0.43
C GLU A 97 0.18 -7.49 1.63
N THR A 98 0.88 -8.61 1.84
CA THR A 98 0.69 -9.48 3.00
C THR A 98 0.98 -8.70 4.30
N ALA A 99 2.08 -7.96 4.33
CA ALA A 99 2.46 -7.15 5.50
C ALA A 99 1.38 -6.11 5.83
N GLU A 100 0.84 -5.43 4.82
CA GLU A 100 -0.22 -4.43 5.03
C GLU A 100 -1.55 -5.03 5.42
N THR A 101 -1.89 -6.21 4.89
CA THR A 101 -3.08 -6.96 5.29
C THR A 101 -3.05 -7.30 6.79
N GLU A 102 -1.87 -7.52 7.36
CA GLU A 102 -1.69 -7.77 8.79
C GLU A 102 -1.64 -6.47 9.60
N LEU A 103 -0.97 -5.44 9.08
CA LEU A 103 -0.72 -4.19 9.78
C LEU A 103 -1.96 -3.29 9.88
N TYR A 104 -2.72 -3.15 8.82
CA TYR A 104 -3.86 -2.23 8.78
C TYR A 104 -4.99 -2.59 9.75
N PRO A 105 -5.31 -3.86 10.01
CA PRO A 105 -6.23 -4.20 11.08
C PRO A 105 -5.75 -3.75 12.46
N GLU A 106 -4.45 -3.80 12.72
CA GLU A 106 -3.86 -3.29 13.99
C GLU A 106 -4.02 -1.78 14.07
N PHE A 107 -3.80 -1.06 12.97
CA PHE A 107 -4.00 0.39 12.92
C PHE A 107 -5.48 0.75 13.10
N ALA A 108 -6.38 -0.08 12.59
CA ALA A 108 -7.82 0.08 12.81
C ALA A 108 -8.17 -0.03 14.31
N GLU A 109 -7.62 -1.01 15.01
CA GLU A 109 -7.85 -1.19 16.45
C GLU A 109 -7.30 0.01 17.23
N THR A 110 -6.11 0.49 16.90
CA THR A 110 -5.54 1.68 17.52
C THR A 110 -6.43 2.90 17.31
N ALA A 111 -6.91 3.12 16.09
CA ALA A 111 -7.81 4.23 15.78
C ALA A 111 -9.10 4.13 16.59
N LYS A 112 -9.67 2.94 16.70
CA LYS A 112 -10.88 2.70 17.49
C LYS A 112 -10.67 3.04 18.95
N LYS A 113 -9.55 2.58 19.53
CA LYS A 113 -9.21 2.84 20.93
C LYS A 113 -8.99 4.34 21.20
N GLU A 114 -8.46 5.04 20.23
CA GLU A 114 -8.22 6.48 20.34
C GLU A 114 -9.46 7.33 20.01
N GLY A 115 -10.57 6.70 19.65
CA GLY A 115 -11.85 7.37 19.41
C GLY A 115 -12.11 7.79 17.97
N PHE A 116 -11.37 7.26 17.01
CA PHE A 116 -11.50 7.58 15.59
C PHE A 116 -12.17 6.44 14.80
N ALA A 117 -13.47 6.25 15.03
CA ALA A 117 -14.24 5.16 14.40
C ALA A 117 -14.22 5.23 12.86
N ASP A 118 -14.23 6.42 12.30
CA ASP A 118 -14.17 6.66 10.85
C ASP A 118 -12.82 6.20 10.26
N ILE A 119 -11.73 6.49 10.94
CA ILE A 119 -10.39 6.06 10.52
C ILE A 119 -10.26 4.54 10.66
N ALA A 120 -10.79 3.96 11.74
CA ALA A 120 -10.82 2.51 11.90
C ALA A 120 -11.55 1.82 10.74
N ALA A 121 -12.69 2.36 10.33
CA ALA A 121 -13.46 1.85 9.18
C ALA A 121 -12.65 1.96 7.87
N LEU A 122 -11.95 3.06 7.67
CA LEU A 122 -11.09 3.27 6.50
C LEU A 122 -10.00 2.20 6.42
N TYR A 123 -9.30 1.95 7.52
CA TYR A 123 -8.24 0.92 7.56
C TYR A 123 -8.79 -0.47 7.28
N LYS A 124 -9.95 -0.81 7.82
CA LYS A 124 -10.58 -2.12 7.57
C LYS A 124 -10.94 -2.30 6.10
N LEU A 125 -11.46 -1.26 5.47
CA LEU A 125 -11.82 -1.29 4.06
C LEU A 125 -10.58 -1.47 3.18
N ILE A 126 -9.53 -0.70 3.44
CA ILE A 126 -8.29 -0.76 2.67
C ILE A 126 -7.59 -2.11 2.88
N ALA A 127 -7.61 -2.67 4.08
CA ALA A 127 -7.04 -4.00 4.35
C ALA A 127 -7.64 -5.08 3.44
N LYS A 128 -8.93 -5.01 3.17
CA LYS A 128 -9.60 -5.95 2.23
C LYS A 128 -9.09 -5.79 0.81
N VAL A 129 -8.85 -4.56 0.37
CA VAL A 129 -8.31 -4.29 -0.97
C VAL A 129 -6.88 -4.81 -1.07
N GLU A 130 -6.06 -4.59 -0.03
CA GLU A 130 -4.68 -5.09 0.01
C GLU A 130 -4.65 -6.62 -0.05
N ASP A 131 -5.57 -7.31 0.59
CA ASP A 131 -5.67 -8.76 0.50
C ASP A 131 -6.00 -9.23 -0.93
N SER A 132 -6.87 -8.51 -1.64
CA SER A 132 -7.15 -8.75 -3.06
C SER A 132 -5.89 -8.59 -3.91
N HIS A 133 -5.12 -7.55 -3.67
CA HIS A 133 -3.85 -7.30 -4.38
C HIS A 133 -2.85 -8.42 -4.12
N ARG A 134 -2.75 -8.88 -2.88
CA ARG A 134 -1.87 -10.00 -2.51
C ARG A 134 -2.19 -11.24 -3.35
N ILE A 135 -3.45 -11.59 -3.45
CA ILE A 135 -3.89 -12.76 -4.23
C ILE A 135 -3.48 -12.61 -5.70
N ILE A 136 -3.68 -11.43 -6.27
CA ILE A 136 -3.33 -11.15 -7.66
C ILE A 136 -1.81 -11.26 -7.86
N PHE A 137 -1.00 -10.63 -7.01
CA PHE A 137 0.45 -10.70 -7.14
C PHE A 137 1.00 -12.11 -6.96
N ASP A 138 0.47 -12.90 -6.02
CA ASP A 138 0.85 -14.30 -5.85
C ASP A 138 0.56 -15.10 -7.11
N TYR A 139 -0.62 -14.92 -7.71
CA TYR A 139 -0.99 -15.57 -8.94
C TYR A 139 -0.05 -15.19 -10.09
N LEU A 140 0.21 -13.89 -10.26
CA LEU A 140 1.05 -13.38 -11.35
C LEU A 140 2.50 -13.87 -11.20
N ALA A 141 3.04 -13.86 -9.98
CA ALA A 141 4.38 -14.36 -9.70
C ALA A 141 4.50 -15.84 -10.07
N GLY A 142 3.52 -16.64 -9.68
CA GLY A 142 3.46 -18.08 -10.04
C GLY A 142 3.36 -18.29 -11.53
N ALA A 143 2.54 -17.50 -12.23
CA ALA A 143 2.35 -17.62 -13.68
C ALA A 143 3.63 -17.27 -14.44
N VAL A 144 4.36 -16.24 -14.02
CA VAL A 144 5.66 -15.87 -14.62
C VAL A 144 6.68 -17.00 -14.39
N LYS A 145 6.75 -17.50 -13.14
CA LYS A 145 7.66 -18.59 -12.77
C LYS A 145 7.41 -19.85 -13.60
N ASN A 146 6.15 -20.19 -13.82
CA ASN A 146 5.75 -21.41 -14.53
C ASN A 146 5.65 -21.24 -16.05
N GLY A 147 5.84 -20.04 -16.57
CA GLY A 147 5.73 -19.74 -17.99
C GLY A 147 4.32 -19.90 -18.55
N THR A 148 3.30 -19.65 -17.73
CA THR A 148 1.88 -19.83 -18.10
C THR A 148 1.17 -18.54 -18.48
N LEU A 149 1.89 -17.45 -18.59
CA LEU A 149 1.34 -16.17 -19.06
C LEU A 149 1.33 -16.10 -20.57
#